data_3333c9b5c926b3c4a8c0d8d1bbfe3d55
#
_entry.id   3333c9b5c926b3c4a8c0d8d1bbfe3d55
#
_cell.length_a   1.000
_cell.length_b   1.000
_cell.length_c   1.000
_cell.angle_alpha   90.00
_cell.angle_beta   90.00
_cell.angle_gamma   90.00
#
_symmetry.space_group_name_H-M   'P 1'
#
loop_
_entity.id
_entity.type
_entity.pdbx_description
1 polymer ?
#
loop_
_entity_poly.entity_id
_entity_poly.type
_entity_poly.pdbx_seq_one_letter_code
_entity_poly.pdbx_strand_id
1 'polypeptide(L)'
;MFRFFRHYLSSSAISLFLIETGVVIFVLYYCFSYYLLPELTSGPVVSNILLLIALPAGIISVVIYSTGLYDRWHLDDFKRIANRLVACFVICLPIIIFLFKVNSLEVAAAERLKISFYLLLTASVFIGVLLARIAYLTVAKVTVSPHRVLVVGAGRLAAEIERLTAQHKSRDTEIVGYVNLNKEAAEVSHPKIVTKEGSLLALARELGAKELVIALDDRRGVPLQPFLDARMEGIKVTSYLNFWERETRRLNLRALDPSWLIYSDGFRIGTFTNAFLKRSIDIVASLALTAFMLPMIAVVAIIIRLESKGPLFYLQERVGQNGRNFKVCKFRTMRTDAEASGVPQWAAIRDPRITRVGNFLRMTRIDEIPQVINVLKGDMSFVGPRPERPFFVESLSRDIPFYGERHRVRPGITGWAQINYPYGASIEDARAKLSYDLYYIKNYSVLFDILIILATAHAILLNKGGR
;
A
#
# COMPACT_ATOMS: atom_id res chain seq x y z
N MET A 1 -16.16 -2.13 8.88
CA MET A 1 -14.93 -2.28 8.10
C MET A 1 -14.87 -3.70 7.56
N PHE A 2 -14.75 -3.87 6.26
CA PHE A 2 -14.69 -5.19 5.63
C PHE A 2 -13.24 -5.56 5.34
N ARG A 3 -12.89 -6.84 5.51
CA ARG A 3 -11.59 -7.39 5.15
C ARG A 3 -11.71 -7.99 3.75
N PHE A 4 -11.33 -7.21 2.74
CA PHE A 4 -11.38 -7.66 1.35
C PHE A 4 -9.99 -8.14 0.92
N PHE A 5 -9.89 -9.40 0.48
CA PHE A 5 -8.61 -10.06 0.18
C PHE A 5 -7.54 -9.80 1.25
N ARG A 6 -7.93 -9.88 2.53
CA ARG A 6 -7.08 -9.67 3.71
C ARG A 6 -6.59 -8.25 3.95
N HIS A 7 -6.95 -7.29 3.11
CA HIS A 7 -6.67 -5.87 3.34
C HIS A 7 -7.89 -5.19 3.97
N TYR A 8 -7.65 -4.30 4.93
CA TYR A 8 -8.74 -3.60 5.64
C TYR A 8 -9.23 -2.41 4.81
N LEU A 9 -10.49 -2.47 4.37
CA LEU A 9 -11.17 -1.39 3.66
C LEU A 9 -12.32 -0.84 4.52
N SER A 10 -12.46 0.49 4.55
CA SER A 10 -13.63 1.12 5.18
C SER A 10 -14.86 0.95 4.28
N SER A 11 -16.05 0.82 4.89
CA SER A 11 -17.29 0.78 4.12
C SER A 11 -17.50 2.07 3.33
N SER A 12 -17.11 3.22 3.89
CA SER A 12 -17.13 4.52 3.22
C SER A 12 -16.20 4.57 2.01
N ALA A 13 -15.00 3.98 2.10
CA ALA A 13 -14.09 3.89 0.96
C ALA A 13 -14.64 2.99 -0.15
N ILE A 14 -15.29 1.87 0.20
CA ILE A 14 -15.89 0.96 -0.79
C ILE A 14 -17.06 1.64 -1.50
N SER A 15 -17.98 2.29 -0.75
CA SER A 15 -19.11 2.98 -1.37
C SER A 15 -18.66 4.13 -2.28
N LEU A 16 -17.67 4.91 -1.85
CA LEU A 16 -17.08 5.96 -2.68
C LEU A 16 -16.44 5.38 -3.94
N PHE A 17 -15.67 4.30 -3.82
CA PHE A 17 -15.05 3.61 -4.95
C PHE A 17 -16.09 3.12 -5.97
N LEU A 18 -17.20 2.54 -5.51
CA LEU A 18 -18.27 2.08 -6.40
C LEU A 18 -18.97 3.24 -7.11
N ILE A 19 -19.23 4.35 -6.41
CA ILE A 19 -19.83 5.55 -6.98
C ILE A 19 -18.89 6.15 -8.05
N GLU A 20 -17.62 6.34 -7.73
CA GLU A 20 -16.64 6.89 -8.67
C GLU A 20 -16.42 5.98 -9.87
N THR A 21 -16.36 4.66 -9.68
CA THR A 21 -16.31 3.69 -10.79
C THR A 21 -17.55 3.78 -11.68
N GLY A 22 -18.73 3.92 -11.08
CA GLY A 22 -19.99 4.15 -11.82
C GLY A 22 -19.94 5.43 -12.66
N VAL A 23 -19.40 6.51 -12.10
CA VAL A 23 -19.22 7.79 -12.83
C VAL A 23 -18.23 7.61 -13.99
N VAL A 24 -17.11 6.92 -13.78
CA VAL A 24 -16.13 6.61 -14.83
C VAL A 24 -16.80 5.85 -15.98
N ILE A 25 -17.54 4.78 -15.67
CA ILE A 25 -18.27 3.98 -16.66
C ILE A 25 -19.28 4.84 -17.41
N PHE A 26 -20.06 5.65 -16.68
CA PHE A 26 -21.08 6.52 -17.27
C PHE A 26 -20.50 7.54 -18.24
N VAL A 27 -19.41 8.23 -17.84
CA VAL A 27 -18.76 9.24 -18.70
C VAL A 27 -18.16 8.58 -19.94
N LEU A 28 -17.47 7.44 -19.77
CA LEU A 28 -16.91 6.69 -20.89
C LEU A 28 -18.02 6.23 -21.84
N TYR A 29 -19.12 5.68 -21.33
CA TYR A 29 -20.26 5.23 -22.12
C TYR A 29 -20.90 6.40 -22.90
N TYR A 30 -21.14 7.54 -22.22
CA TYR A 30 -21.76 8.72 -22.84
C TYR A 30 -20.88 9.29 -23.96
N CYS A 31 -19.60 9.48 -23.70
CA CYS A 31 -18.66 9.97 -24.71
C CYS A 31 -18.53 8.99 -25.87
N PHE A 32 -18.50 7.70 -25.59
CA PHE A 32 -18.43 6.65 -26.61
C PHE A 32 -19.70 6.62 -27.48
N SER A 33 -20.87 6.66 -26.85
CA SER A 33 -22.16 6.69 -27.54
C SER A 33 -22.31 7.91 -28.40
N TYR A 34 -21.85 9.07 -27.94
CA TYR A 34 -22.02 10.33 -28.70
C TYR A 34 -21.09 10.40 -29.92
N TYR A 35 -19.84 9.95 -29.79
CA TYR A 35 -18.83 10.13 -30.85
C TYR A 35 -18.68 8.94 -31.78
N LEU A 36 -18.96 7.71 -31.34
CA LEU A 36 -18.72 6.50 -32.13
C LEU A 36 -19.98 5.75 -32.58
N LEU A 37 -21.11 5.82 -31.83
CA LEU A 37 -22.33 5.14 -32.20
C LEU A 37 -22.88 5.56 -33.57
N PRO A 38 -22.84 6.85 -33.98
CA PRO A 38 -23.30 7.26 -35.29
C PRO A 38 -22.58 6.60 -36.47
N GLU A 39 -21.32 6.17 -36.26
CA GLU A 39 -20.49 5.52 -37.29
C GLU A 39 -20.55 3.98 -37.24
N LEU A 40 -21.14 3.39 -36.18
CA LEU A 40 -21.16 1.95 -35.92
C LEU A 40 -22.43 1.22 -36.33
N THR A 41 -23.30 1.85 -37.11
CA THR A 41 -24.64 1.32 -37.44
C THR A 41 -24.66 0.08 -38.36
N SER A 42 -23.52 -0.50 -38.70
CA SER A 42 -23.46 -1.67 -39.58
C SER A 42 -22.35 -2.67 -39.14
N GLY A 43 -22.63 -3.55 -38.15
CA GLY A 43 -21.75 -4.69 -37.89
C GLY A 43 -21.81 -5.30 -36.49
N PRO A 44 -21.12 -6.41 -36.22
CA PRO A 44 -21.15 -7.19 -34.96
C PRO A 44 -20.42 -6.50 -33.78
N VAL A 45 -20.58 -5.20 -33.62
CA VAL A 45 -19.74 -4.33 -32.76
C VAL A 45 -20.22 -4.30 -31.31
N VAL A 46 -21.44 -4.79 -31.02
CA VAL A 46 -22.04 -4.69 -29.66
C VAL A 46 -21.26 -5.47 -28.60
N SER A 47 -20.65 -6.60 -28.96
CA SER A 47 -19.85 -7.39 -28.03
C SER A 47 -18.54 -6.71 -27.59
N ASN A 48 -17.99 -5.85 -28.44
CA ASN A 48 -16.71 -5.16 -28.17
C ASN A 48 -16.89 -3.85 -27.38
N ILE A 49 -18.08 -3.23 -27.39
CA ILE A 49 -18.36 -1.99 -26.63
C ILE A 49 -18.16 -2.21 -25.12
N LEU A 50 -18.61 -3.34 -24.59
CA LEU A 50 -18.45 -3.67 -23.17
C LEU A 50 -16.96 -3.77 -22.78
N LEU A 51 -16.15 -4.36 -23.63
CA LEU A 51 -14.69 -4.45 -23.42
C LEU A 51 -14.01 -3.08 -23.55
N LEU A 52 -14.42 -2.28 -24.52
CA LEU A 52 -13.91 -0.93 -24.79
C LEU A 52 -14.20 0.06 -23.65
N ILE A 53 -15.25 -0.17 -22.86
CA ILE A 53 -15.60 0.66 -21.69
C ILE A 53 -15.07 0.04 -20.40
N ALA A 54 -15.29 -1.27 -20.20
CA ALA A 54 -14.98 -1.94 -18.95
C ALA A 54 -13.47 -1.97 -18.66
N LEU A 55 -12.64 -2.19 -19.67
CA LEU A 55 -11.19 -2.26 -19.48
C LEU A 55 -10.58 -0.89 -19.09
N PRO A 56 -10.84 0.23 -19.81
CA PRO A 56 -10.38 1.54 -19.37
C PRO A 56 -10.97 1.96 -18.02
N ALA A 57 -12.26 1.70 -17.77
CA ALA A 57 -12.89 2.00 -16.48
C ALA A 57 -12.23 1.25 -15.33
N GLY A 58 -11.96 -0.04 -15.50
CA GLY A 58 -11.24 -0.85 -14.52
C GLY A 58 -9.84 -0.31 -14.24
N ILE A 59 -9.07 0.01 -15.28
CA ILE A 59 -7.72 0.56 -15.15
C ILE A 59 -7.75 1.92 -14.44
N ILE A 60 -8.62 2.84 -14.85
CA ILE A 60 -8.76 4.16 -14.21
C ILE A 60 -9.11 4.00 -12.74
N SER A 61 -10.09 3.14 -12.40
CA SER A 61 -10.51 2.91 -11.02
C SER A 61 -9.39 2.32 -10.16
N VAL A 62 -8.60 1.41 -10.73
CA VAL A 62 -7.43 0.82 -10.07
C VAL A 62 -6.33 1.87 -9.86
N VAL A 63 -6.06 2.73 -10.85
CA VAL A 63 -5.11 3.84 -10.72
C VAL A 63 -5.56 4.82 -9.63
N ILE A 64 -6.83 5.23 -9.62
CA ILE A 64 -7.38 6.11 -8.57
C ILE A 64 -7.24 5.47 -7.19
N TYR A 65 -7.52 4.17 -7.08
CA TYR A 65 -7.36 3.44 -5.82
C TYR A 65 -5.90 3.41 -5.34
N SER A 66 -4.96 3.13 -6.25
CA SER A 66 -3.53 2.98 -5.93
C SER A 66 -2.87 4.26 -5.41
N THR A 67 -3.42 5.41 -5.79
CA THR A 67 -2.89 6.72 -5.35
C THR A 67 -3.20 7.03 -3.88
N GLY A 68 -3.90 6.13 -3.17
CA GLY A 68 -4.29 6.31 -1.78
C GLY A 68 -5.38 7.36 -1.58
N LEU A 69 -6.16 7.65 -2.63
CA LEU A 69 -7.28 8.58 -2.55
C LEU A 69 -8.43 8.09 -1.65
N TYR A 70 -8.45 6.78 -1.33
CA TYR A 70 -9.40 6.16 -0.41
C TYR A 70 -8.81 5.91 0.98
N ASP A 71 -7.60 6.43 1.26
CA ASP A 71 -7.02 6.38 2.58
C ASP A 71 -7.76 7.31 3.51
N ARG A 72 -8.23 6.78 4.65
CA ARG A 72 -9.04 7.47 5.65
C ARG A 72 -8.47 8.80 6.11
N TRP A 73 -7.14 8.87 6.19
CA TRP A 73 -6.39 10.02 6.72
C TRP A 73 -6.33 11.22 5.77
N HIS A 74 -6.82 11.09 4.54
CA HIS A 74 -6.67 12.09 3.49
C HIS A 74 -7.98 12.58 2.88
N LEU A 75 -9.12 12.09 3.35
CA LEU A 75 -10.43 12.44 2.78
C LEU A 75 -10.79 13.93 2.98
N ASP A 76 -10.16 14.62 3.92
CA ASP A 76 -10.51 16.02 4.28
C ASP A 76 -9.57 17.07 3.66
N ASP A 77 -8.45 16.68 3.05
CA ASP A 77 -7.48 17.63 2.49
C ASP A 77 -7.69 17.79 0.98
N PHE A 78 -8.48 18.80 0.61
CA PHE A 78 -8.81 19.12 -0.79
C PHE A 78 -7.57 19.31 -1.68
N LYS A 79 -6.52 19.98 -1.17
CA LYS A 79 -5.28 20.21 -1.92
C LYS A 79 -4.55 18.90 -2.25
N ARG A 80 -4.54 17.98 -1.30
CA ARG A 80 -3.95 16.63 -1.54
C ARG A 80 -4.79 15.81 -2.52
N ILE A 81 -6.12 15.87 -2.40
CA ILE A 81 -7.04 15.20 -3.32
C ILE A 81 -6.80 15.70 -4.75
N ALA A 82 -6.78 17.02 -4.95
CA ALA A 82 -6.56 17.63 -6.25
C ALA A 82 -5.21 17.21 -6.86
N ASN A 83 -4.12 17.29 -6.10
CA ASN A 83 -2.80 16.88 -6.58
C ASN A 83 -2.72 15.41 -6.97
N ARG A 84 -3.40 14.53 -6.22
CA ARG A 84 -3.45 13.10 -6.53
C ARG A 84 -4.30 12.81 -7.77
N LEU A 85 -5.42 13.51 -7.95
CA LEU A 85 -6.23 13.39 -9.15
C LEU A 85 -5.48 13.88 -10.40
N VAL A 86 -4.73 14.98 -10.31
CA VAL A 86 -3.87 15.42 -11.41
C VAL A 86 -2.82 14.35 -11.76
N ALA A 87 -2.20 13.72 -10.77
CA ALA A 87 -1.27 12.62 -11.02
C ALA A 87 -1.96 11.42 -11.70
N CYS A 88 -3.19 11.07 -11.27
CA CYS A 88 -3.98 10.03 -11.95
C CYS A 88 -4.26 10.39 -13.40
N PHE A 89 -4.63 11.66 -13.67
CA PHE A 89 -4.86 12.16 -15.02
C PHE A 89 -3.62 11.95 -15.91
N VAL A 90 -2.45 12.36 -15.43
CA VAL A 90 -1.18 12.22 -16.17
C VAL A 90 -0.85 10.75 -16.46
N ILE A 91 -1.13 9.84 -15.50
CA ILE A 91 -0.89 8.40 -15.68
C ILE A 91 -1.92 7.78 -16.64
N CYS A 92 -3.20 8.13 -16.50
CA CYS A 92 -4.27 7.49 -17.25
C CYS A 92 -4.32 7.95 -18.70
N LEU A 93 -3.96 9.20 -19.01
CA LEU A 93 -4.02 9.75 -20.36
C LEU A 93 -3.27 8.90 -21.40
N PRO A 94 -1.97 8.59 -21.26
CA PRO A 94 -1.26 7.75 -22.21
C PRO A 94 -1.81 6.32 -22.28
N ILE A 95 -2.29 5.79 -21.17
CA ILE A 95 -2.88 4.44 -21.11
C ILE A 95 -4.18 4.42 -21.91
N ILE A 96 -5.04 5.43 -21.75
CA ILE A 96 -6.30 5.56 -22.48
C ILE A 96 -6.00 5.69 -23.97
N ILE A 97 -5.08 6.58 -24.36
CA ILE A 97 -4.68 6.75 -25.77
C ILE A 97 -4.20 5.41 -26.35
N PHE A 98 -3.36 4.68 -25.62
CA PHE A 98 -2.82 3.39 -26.07
C PHE A 98 -3.94 2.35 -26.22
N LEU A 99 -4.81 2.20 -25.23
CA LEU A 99 -5.91 1.23 -25.27
C LEU A 99 -6.88 1.49 -26.43
N PHE A 100 -7.22 2.76 -26.63
CA PHE A 100 -8.11 3.11 -27.74
C PHE A 100 -7.42 2.88 -29.09
N LYS A 101 -6.14 3.21 -29.25
CA LYS A 101 -5.41 2.94 -30.49
C LYS A 101 -5.24 1.45 -30.79
N VAL A 102 -4.96 0.62 -29.80
CA VAL A 102 -4.81 -0.83 -29.99
C VAL A 102 -6.16 -1.46 -30.34
N ASN A 103 -7.24 -1.08 -29.67
CA ASN A 103 -8.59 -1.57 -29.97
C ASN A 103 -9.17 -1.00 -31.26
N SER A 104 -8.64 0.12 -31.76
CA SER A 104 -9.11 0.78 -32.99
C SER A 104 -8.60 0.12 -34.27
N LEU A 105 -7.72 -0.87 -34.17
CA LEU A 105 -7.33 -1.69 -35.35
C LEU A 105 -8.51 -2.37 -36.04
N GLU A 106 -9.64 -2.52 -35.33
CA GLU A 106 -10.89 -3.08 -35.88
C GLU A 106 -11.95 -2.03 -36.21
N VAL A 107 -11.75 -0.74 -35.85
CA VAL A 107 -12.74 0.32 -36.03
C VAL A 107 -12.09 1.54 -36.70
N ALA A 108 -12.30 1.66 -38.01
CA ALA A 108 -11.74 2.76 -38.84
C ALA A 108 -12.10 4.19 -38.32
N ALA A 109 -13.18 4.34 -37.55
CA ALA A 109 -13.61 5.58 -36.92
C ALA A 109 -12.64 6.06 -35.82
N ALA A 110 -11.97 5.17 -35.12
CA ALA A 110 -11.10 5.55 -34.00
C ALA A 110 -9.74 6.08 -34.47
N GLU A 111 -9.30 5.77 -35.69
CA GLU A 111 -8.09 6.35 -36.30
C GLU A 111 -8.20 7.86 -36.51
N ARG A 112 -9.43 8.38 -36.67
CA ARG A 112 -9.71 9.81 -36.90
C ARG A 112 -9.78 10.63 -35.63
N LEU A 113 -9.79 10.01 -34.44
CA LEU A 113 -9.88 10.72 -33.17
C LEU A 113 -8.60 11.51 -32.87
N LYS A 114 -8.73 12.83 -32.79
CA LYS A 114 -7.62 13.74 -32.47
C LYS A 114 -7.21 13.62 -31.01
N ILE A 115 -5.96 13.96 -30.68
CA ILE A 115 -5.46 14.00 -29.28
C ILE A 115 -6.37 14.84 -28.38
N SER A 116 -7.00 15.91 -28.92
CA SER A 116 -7.96 16.74 -28.21
C SER A 116 -9.16 15.96 -27.66
N PHE A 117 -9.64 14.93 -28.37
CA PHE A 117 -10.72 14.06 -27.88
C PHE A 117 -10.30 13.29 -26.63
N TYR A 118 -9.12 12.66 -26.65
CA TYR A 118 -8.62 11.90 -25.50
C TYR A 118 -8.35 12.78 -24.28
N LEU A 119 -7.87 14.00 -24.49
CA LEU A 119 -7.70 15.00 -23.44
C LEU A 119 -9.06 15.38 -22.84
N LEU A 120 -10.06 15.64 -23.67
CA LEU A 120 -11.39 16.05 -23.24
C LEU A 120 -12.11 14.89 -22.52
N LEU A 121 -12.02 13.68 -23.05
CA LEU A 121 -12.54 12.45 -22.43
C LEU A 121 -11.93 12.24 -21.04
N THR A 122 -10.59 12.26 -20.95
CA THR A 122 -9.89 12.04 -19.70
C THR A 122 -10.23 13.15 -18.69
N ALA A 123 -10.26 14.42 -19.12
CA ALA A 123 -10.63 15.54 -18.27
C ALA A 123 -12.07 15.42 -17.75
N SER A 124 -13.03 15.03 -18.60
CA SER A 124 -14.43 14.82 -18.20
C SER A 124 -14.57 13.72 -17.15
N VAL A 125 -13.84 12.61 -17.28
CA VAL A 125 -13.80 11.54 -16.28
C VAL A 125 -13.30 12.08 -14.93
N PHE A 126 -12.19 12.81 -14.91
CA PHE A 126 -11.61 13.29 -13.65
C PHE A 126 -12.43 14.42 -13.01
N ILE A 127 -13.06 15.28 -13.80
CA ILE A 127 -14.02 16.27 -13.31
C ILE A 127 -15.25 15.56 -12.70
N GLY A 128 -15.79 14.55 -13.38
CA GLY A 128 -16.89 13.74 -12.86
C GLY A 128 -16.55 13.06 -11.54
N VAL A 129 -15.38 12.44 -11.45
CA VAL A 129 -14.88 11.82 -10.21
C VAL A 129 -14.73 12.86 -9.10
N LEU A 130 -14.17 14.03 -9.39
CA LEU A 130 -14.01 15.11 -8.40
C LEU A 130 -15.36 15.59 -7.88
N LEU A 131 -16.34 15.83 -8.77
CA LEU A 131 -17.69 16.26 -8.39
C LEU A 131 -18.41 15.18 -7.57
N ALA A 132 -18.33 13.91 -7.98
CA ALA A 132 -18.91 12.78 -7.23
C ALA A 132 -18.29 12.68 -5.83
N ARG A 133 -16.98 12.89 -5.70
CA ARG A 133 -16.28 12.89 -4.42
C ARG A 133 -16.71 14.03 -3.52
N ILE A 134 -16.80 15.25 -4.04
CA ILE A 134 -17.29 16.42 -3.27
C ILE A 134 -18.71 16.16 -2.79
N ALA A 135 -19.60 15.70 -3.67
CA ALA A 135 -20.98 15.35 -3.31
C ALA A 135 -21.04 14.26 -2.23
N TYR A 136 -20.26 13.18 -2.39
CA TYR A 136 -20.19 12.11 -1.40
C TYR A 136 -19.70 12.60 -0.04
N LEU A 137 -18.63 13.38 -0.01
CA LEU A 137 -18.05 13.87 1.25
C LEU A 137 -18.99 14.88 1.96
N THR A 138 -19.75 15.67 1.22
CA THR A 138 -20.77 16.56 1.81
C THR A 138 -21.92 15.77 2.41
N VAL A 139 -22.44 14.77 1.70
CA VAL A 139 -23.50 13.89 2.21
C VAL A 139 -23.00 13.02 3.38
N ALA A 140 -21.82 12.41 3.25
CA ALA A 140 -21.25 11.55 4.28
C ALA A 140 -20.97 12.30 5.59
N LYS A 141 -20.65 13.60 5.54
CA LYS A 141 -20.50 14.43 6.75
C LYS A 141 -21.77 14.48 7.61
N VAL A 142 -22.93 14.38 6.96
CA VAL A 142 -24.22 14.50 7.62
C VAL A 142 -24.80 13.13 8.03
N THR A 143 -24.52 12.08 7.26
CA THR A 143 -25.21 10.79 7.36
C THR A 143 -24.44 9.68 8.06
N VAL A 144 -23.10 9.75 8.08
CA VAL A 144 -22.28 8.65 8.64
C VAL A 144 -21.97 8.92 10.10
N SER A 145 -22.62 8.16 10.99
CA SER A 145 -22.27 8.13 12.41
C SER A 145 -20.91 7.45 12.62
N PRO A 146 -20.02 8.01 13.46
CA PRO A 146 -18.74 7.38 13.76
C PRO A 146 -18.93 5.99 14.39
N HIS A 147 -17.99 5.11 14.11
CA HIS A 147 -17.95 3.79 14.76
C HIS A 147 -17.48 3.96 16.21
N ARG A 148 -18.39 3.83 17.16
CA ARG A 148 -18.14 4.05 18.59
C ARG A 148 -17.40 2.85 19.18
N VAL A 149 -16.25 3.11 19.77
CA VAL A 149 -15.34 2.11 20.35
C VAL A 149 -15.15 2.39 21.83
N LEU A 150 -15.40 1.39 22.66
CA LEU A 150 -15.06 1.38 24.07
C LEU A 150 -13.78 0.57 24.28
N VAL A 151 -12.77 1.20 24.86
CA VAL A 151 -11.47 0.56 25.12
C VAL A 151 -11.48 -0.02 26.52
N VAL A 152 -11.17 -1.30 26.64
CA VAL A 152 -11.04 -1.99 27.92
C VAL A 152 -9.57 -2.10 28.29
N GLY A 153 -9.16 -1.29 29.25
CA GLY A 153 -7.80 -1.02 29.70
C GLY A 153 -7.59 0.49 29.85
N ALA A 154 -6.70 0.89 30.74
CA ALA A 154 -6.30 2.29 30.96
C ALA A 154 -4.79 2.46 31.00
N GLY A 155 -4.00 1.39 30.85
CA GLY A 155 -2.55 1.39 30.89
C GLY A 155 -1.90 1.79 29.56
N ARG A 156 -0.67 1.31 29.36
CA ARG A 156 0.19 1.68 28.21
C ARG A 156 -0.46 1.39 26.87
N LEU A 157 -1.07 0.20 26.67
CA LEU A 157 -1.68 -0.16 25.39
C LEU A 157 -2.89 0.74 25.06
N ALA A 158 -3.67 1.11 26.08
CA ALA A 158 -4.79 2.05 25.92
C ALA A 158 -4.29 3.46 25.57
N ALA A 159 -3.21 3.93 26.20
CA ALA A 159 -2.57 5.20 25.89
C ALA A 159 -1.98 5.24 24.46
N GLU A 160 -1.49 4.13 23.95
CA GLU A 160 -1.08 4.04 22.55
C GLU A 160 -2.26 4.20 21.58
N ILE A 161 -3.45 3.63 21.91
CA ILE A 161 -4.69 3.86 21.13
C ILE A 161 -5.08 5.34 21.17
N GLU A 162 -5.02 5.97 22.35
CA GLU A 162 -5.34 7.39 22.51
C GLU A 162 -4.44 8.26 21.64
N ARG A 163 -3.11 8.05 21.69
CA ARG A 163 -2.14 8.78 20.85
C ARG A 163 -2.39 8.55 19.37
N LEU A 164 -2.68 7.32 18.97
CA LEU A 164 -3.00 6.97 17.59
C LEU A 164 -4.24 7.74 17.10
N THR A 165 -5.32 7.76 17.88
CA THR A 165 -6.56 8.42 17.51
C THR A 165 -6.48 9.94 17.57
N ALA A 166 -5.65 10.50 18.47
CA ALA A 166 -5.37 11.92 18.55
C ALA A 166 -4.54 12.45 17.36
N GLN A 167 -3.51 11.67 16.94
CA GLN A 167 -2.69 12.02 15.78
C GLN A 167 -3.46 11.93 14.47
N HIS A 168 -4.40 11.01 14.42
CA HIS A 168 -5.18 10.71 13.25
C HIS A 168 -6.66 10.95 13.58
N LYS A 169 -7.15 12.20 13.51
CA LYS A 169 -8.58 12.52 13.65
C LYS A 169 -9.41 11.74 12.62
N SER A 170 -9.58 10.43 12.87
CA SER A 170 -10.46 9.59 12.07
C SER A 170 -11.89 9.95 12.37
N ARG A 171 -12.63 10.45 11.39
CA ARG A 171 -14.08 10.65 11.51
C ARG A 171 -14.86 9.34 11.64
N ASP A 172 -14.24 8.25 11.22
CA ASP A 172 -14.90 6.94 11.17
C ASP A 172 -14.87 6.20 12.52
N THR A 173 -13.96 6.56 13.46
CA THR A 173 -13.81 5.87 14.75
C THR A 173 -13.78 6.89 15.89
N GLU A 174 -14.71 6.75 16.82
CA GLU A 174 -14.84 7.58 18.03
C GLU A 174 -14.56 6.71 19.26
N ILE A 175 -13.55 7.07 20.05
CA ILE A 175 -13.34 6.43 21.36
C ILE A 175 -14.29 7.08 22.36
N VAL A 176 -15.28 6.30 22.81
CA VAL A 176 -16.30 6.78 23.73
C VAL A 176 -15.90 6.71 25.21
N GLY A 177 -14.88 5.89 25.54
CA GLY A 177 -14.36 5.79 26.89
C GLY A 177 -13.28 4.73 27.05
N TYR A 178 -12.66 4.72 28.23
CA TYR A 178 -11.69 3.71 28.66
C TYR A 178 -12.18 3.08 29.96
N VAL A 179 -12.18 1.75 30.04
CA VAL A 179 -12.64 1.03 31.25
C VAL A 179 -11.45 0.44 31.98
N ASN A 180 -11.20 0.88 33.20
CA ASN A 180 -10.13 0.33 34.01
C ASN A 180 -10.65 -0.87 34.82
N LEU A 181 -10.48 -2.09 34.28
CA LEU A 181 -10.95 -3.33 34.94
C LEU A 181 -10.01 -3.79 36.06
N ASN A 182 -8.71 -3.70 35.84
CA ASN A 182 -7.68 -4.30 36.70
C ASN A 182 -7.04 -3.29 37.66
N LYS A 183 -7.61 -2.07 37.80
CA LYS A 183 -6.98 -0.97 38.55
C LYS A 183 -5.52 -0.72 38.10
N GLU A 184 -5.26 -0.90 36.78
CA GLU A 184 -3.98 -0.54 36.19
C GLU A 184 -3.67 0.95 36.44
N ALA A 185 -2.40 1.30 36.53
CA ALA A 185 -2.01 2.70 36.56
C ALA A 185 -2.51 3.36 35.28
N ALA A 186 -3.35 4.38 35.42
CA ALA A 186 -3.96 5.03 34.25
C ALA A 186 -2.92 5.90 33.54
N GLU A 187 -2.62 5.57 32.28
CA GLU A 187 -1.78 6.38 31.38
C GLU A 187 -2.57 7.14 30.32
N VAL A 188 -3.91 6.96 30.29
CA VAL A 188 -4.81 7.69 29.40
C VAL A 188 -5.31 8.97 30.03
N SER A 189 -5.64 9.98 29.20
CA SER A 189 -6.09 11.29 29.67
C SER A 189 -7.50 11.25 30.26
N HIS A 190 -7.73 12.02 31.35
CA HIS A 190 -9.08 12.35 31.79
C HIS A 190 -9.79 13.25 30.78
N PRO A 191 -11.09 13.17 30.58
CA PRO A 191 -12.17 12.61 31.42
C PRO A 191 -12.79 11.31 30.89
N LYS A 192 -12.12 10.57 30.00
CA LYS A 192 -12.70 9.40 29.33
C LYS A 192 -12.57 8.07 30.11
N ILE A 193 -12.01 8.12 31.34
CA ILE A 193 -11.90 6.90 32.17
C ILE A 193 -13.23 6.68 32.87
N VAL A 194 -13.81 5.52 32.62
CA VAL A 194 -15.01 5.07 33.31
C VAL A 194 -14.59 4.01 34.33
N THR A 195 -14.76 4.32 35.61
CA THR A 195 -14.61 3.33 36.71
C THR A 195 -15.81 2.44 36.73
N LYS A 196 -15.60 1.14 36.75
CA LYS A 196 -16.65 0.17 36.66
C LYS A 196 -17.42 0.04 37.98
N GLU A 197 -18.62 0.57 38.02
CA GLU A 197 -19.70 0.08 38.90
C GLU A 197 -20.78 -0.48 37.96
N GLY A 198 -20.85 -1.83 37.79
CA GLY A 198 -21.84 -2.46 36.94
C GLY A 198 -21.32 -3.42 35.87
N SER A 199 -22.19 -3.87 34.98
CA SER A 199 -21.86 -4.77 33.87
C SER A 199 -21.18 -4.01 32.72
N LEU A 200 -20.09 -4.56 32.20
CA LEU A 200 -19.42 -4.04 31.02
C LEU A 200 -20.36 -3.89 29.81
N LEU A 201 -21.30 -4.85 29.68
CA LEU A 201 -22.33 -4.84 28.66
C LEU A 201 -23.30 -3.66 28.81
N ALA A 202 -23.75 -3.37 30.04
CA ALA A 202 -24.64 -2.24 30.30
C ALA A 202 -23.99 -0.92 29.96
N LEU A 203 -22.72 -0.75 30.35
CA LEU A 203 -21.93 0.43 30.01
C LEU A 203 -21.74 0.59 28.50
N ALA A 204 -21.43 -0.51 27.78
CA ALA A 204 -21.27 -0.48 26.34
C ALA A 204 -22.57 -0.06 25.63
N ARG A 205 -23.72 -0.51 26.10
CA ARG A 205 -25.04 -0.10 25.59
C ARG A 205 -25.35 1.38 25.91
N GLU A 206 -25.08 1.83 27.10
CA GLU A 206 -25.28 3.23 27.51
C GLU A 206 -24.47 4.18 26.64
N LEU A 207 -23.20 3.85 26.41
CA LEU A 207 -22.30 4.63 25.56
C LEU A 207 -22.56 4.42 24.07
N GLY A 208 -23.46 3.52 23.68
CA GLY A 208 -23.71 3.17 22.27
C GLY A 208 -22.49 2.60 21.56
N ALA A 209 -21.63 1.88 22.28
CA ALA A 209 -20.42 1.28 21.72
C ALA A 209 -20.78 0.12 20.81
N LYS A 210 -20.23 0.13 19.59
CA LYS A 210 -20.38 -0.94 18.60
C LYS A 210 -19.21 -1.93 18.62
N GLU A 211 -18.12 -1.56 19.29
CA GLU A 211 -16.94 -2.39 19.42
C GLU A 211 -16.26 -2.20 20.79
N LEU A 212 -15.83 -3.32 21.39
CA LEU A 212 -14.94 -3.38 22.55
C LEU A 212 -13.53 -3.71 22.09
N VAL A 213 -12.55 -2.91 22.49
CA VAL A 213 -11.13 -3.19 22.22
C VAL A 213 -10.44 -3.56 23.52
N ILE A 214 -9.95 -4.80 23.60
CA ILE A 214 -9.22 -5.29 24.76
C ILE A 214 -7.78 -4.80 24.67
N ALA A 215 -7.44 -3.76 25.45
CA ALA A 215 -6.14 -3.11 25.53
C ALA A 215 -5.55 -3.17 26.95
N LEU A 216 -5.64 -4.34 27.57
CA LEU A 216 -5.08 -4.62 28.89
C LEU A 216 -3.60 -4.97 28.77
N ASP A 217 -2.76 -4.36 29.59
CA ASP A 217 -1.31 -4.65 29.66
C ASP A 217 -1.06 -6.02 30.28
N ASP A 218 -1.83 -6.38 31.31
CA ASP A 218 -1.86 -7.74 31.87
C ASP A 218 -3.25 -8.37 31.70
N ARG A 219 -3.30 -9.51 31.04
CA ARG A 219 -4.52 -10.27 30.76
C ARG A 219 -4.81 -11.38 31.76
N ARG A 220 -3.93 -11.59 32.73
CA ARG A 220 -4.10 -12.64 33.74
C ARG A 220 -5.27 -12.31 34.66
N GLY A 221 -6.14 -13.30 34.94
CA GLY A 221 -7.29 -13.13 35.83
C GLY A 221 -8.45 -12.27 35.28
N VAL A 222 -8.40 -11.87 34.02
CA VAL A 222 -9.47 -11.09 33.39
C VAL A 222 -10.69 -11.99 33.15
N PRO A 223 -11.89 -11.64 33.68
CA PRO A 223 -13.09 -12.43 33.45
C PRO A 223 -13.49 -12.37 31.96
N LEU A 224 -13.59 -13.53 31.33
CA LEU A 224 -13.95 -13.61 29.90
C LEU A 224 -15.45 -13.46 29.64
N GLN A 225 -16.29 -13.80 30.65
CA GLN A 225 -17.76 -13.80 30.51
C GLN A 225 -18.33 -12.46 30.04
N PRO A 226 -17.93 -11.29 30.57
CA PRO A 226 -18.45 -10.00 30.09
C PRO A 226 -18.15 -9.70 28.60
N PHE A 227 -17.05 -10.22 28.07
CA PHE A 227 -16.71 -10.06 26.64
C PHE A 227 -17.53 -11.02 25.78
N LEU A 228 -17.80 -12.22 26.29
CA LEU A 228 -18.64 -13.19 25.60
C LEU A 228 -20.07 -12.67 25.52
N ASP A 229 -20.61 -12.15 26.64
CA ASP A 229 -21.95 -11.56 26.70
C ASP A 229 -22.09 -10.40 25.70
N ALA A 230 -21.11 -9.49 25.67
CA ALA A 230 -21.07 -8.40 24.69
C ALA A 230 -21.05 -8.90 23.25
N ARG A 231 -20.28 -9.96 22.97
CA ARG A 231 -20.20 -10.55 21.65
C ARG A 231 -21.51 -11.22 21.21
N MET A 232 -22.19 -11.91 22.13
CA MET A 232 -23.49 -12.54 21.86
C MET A 232 -24.59 -11.51 21.60
N GLU A 233 -24.45 -10.31 22.14
CA GLU A 233 -25.33 -9.17 21.89
C GLU A 233 -24.99 -8.39 20.61
N GLY A 234 -24.05 -8.89 19.81
CA GLY A 234 -23.66 -8.29 18.53
C GLY A 234 -22.62 -7.17 18.64
N ILE A 235 -22.08 -6.87 19.84
CA ILE A 235 -20.98 -5.93 20.01
C ILE A 235 -19.70 -6.64 19.58
N LYS A 236 -18.96 -6.04 18.65
CA LYS A 236 -17.69 -6.60 18.18
C LYS A 236 -16.64 -6.54 19.27
N VAL A 237 -15.98 -7.67 19.56
CA VAL A 237 -14.86 -7.73 20.50
C VAL A 237 -13.58 -7.95 19.71
N THR A 238 -12.59 -7.06 19.93
CA THR A 238 -11.33 -7.03 19.17
C THR A 238 -10.15 -6.88 20.13
N SER A 239 -9.03 -7.59 19.86
CA SER A 239 -7.79 -7.39 20.61
C SER A 239 -7.10 -6.09 20.18
N TYR A 240 -6.27 -5.54 21.08
CA TYR A 240 -5.42 -4.38 20.80
C TYR A 240 -4.63 -4.53 19.49
N LEU A 241 -3.94 -5.68 19.29
CA LEU A 241 -3.13 -5.90 18.09
C LEU A 241 -3.94 -5.90 16.80
N ASN A 242 -5.14 -6.49 16.81
CA ASN A 242 -6.02 -6.49 15.64
C ASN A 242 -6.60 -5.09 15.37
N PHE A 243 -6.92 -4.33 16.43
CA PHE A 243 -7.32 -2.93 16.30
C PHE A 243 -6.19 -2.08 15.72
N TRP A 244 -4.99 -2.19 16.29
CA TRP A 244 -3.80 -1.48 15.82
C TRP A 244 -3.50 -1.78 14.35
N GLU A 245 -3.45 -3.07 13.97
CA GLU A 245 -3.23 -3.51 12.60
C GLU A 245 -4.27 -2.92 11.63
N ARG A 246 -5.53 -2.92 12.02
CA ARG A 246 -6.62 -2.38 11.21
C ARG A 246 -6.48 -0.88 10.98
N GLU A 247 -6.13 -0.14 12.01
CA GLU A 247 -6.05 1.32 11.93
C GLU A 247 -4.75 1.79 11.26
N THR A 248 -3.61 1.11 11.50
CA THR A 248 -2.29 1.59 11.04
C THR A 248 -1.74 0.87 9.82
N ARG A 249 -2.33 -0.28 9.43
CA ARG A 249 -1.83 -1.16 8.37
C ARG A 249 -0.37 -1.57 8.57
N ARG A 250 0.04 -1.75 9.83
CA ARG A 250 1.33 -2.26 10.29
C ARG A 250 1.16 -3.01 11.60
N LEU A 251 2.13 -3.84 11.97
CA LEU A 251 2.11 -4.55 13.25
C LEU A 251 2.82 -3.74 14.34
N ASN A 252 2.31 -3.79 15.57
CA ASN A 252 3.03 -3.23 16.71
C ASN A 252 4.01 -4.27 17.28
N LEU A 253 5.27 -4.20 16.89
CA LEU A 253 6.30 -5.16 17.29
C LEU A 253 6.61 -5.15 18.80
N ARG A 254 6.33 -4.03 19.49
CA ARG A 254 6.57 -3.91 20.95
C ARG A 254 5.51 -4.66 21.77
N ALA A 255 4.31 -4.79 21.24
CA ALA A 255 3.20 -5.50 21.85
C ALA A 255 2.96 -6.88 21.24
N LEU A 256 3.82 -7.28 20.29
CA LEU A 256 3.66 -8.54 19.57
C LEU A 256 4.07 -9.72 20.45
N ASP A 257 3.10 -10.64 20.66
CA ASP A 257 3.29 -11.89 21.36
C ASP A 257 3.50 -13.03 20.34
N PRO A 258 4.46 -13.96 20.55
CA PRO A 258 4.62 -15.14 19.69
C PRO A 258 3.33 -15.93 19.48
N SER A 259 2.51 -16.09 20.53
CA SER A 259 1.21 -16.75 20.43
C SER A 259 0.27 -16.07 19.44
N TRP A 260 0.29 -14.73 19.36
CA TRP A 260 -0.51 -14.01 18.40
C TRP A 260 -0.11 -14.28 16.95
N LEU A 261 1.20 -14.45 16.67
CA LEU A 261 1.67 -14.83 15.33
C LEU A 261 1.13 -16.20 14.92
N ILE A 262 1.01 -17.15 15.88
CA ILE A 262 0.53 -18.50 15.63
C ILE A 262 -1.00 -18.51 15.40
N TYR A 263 -1.75 -17.83 16.26
CA TYR A 263 -3.22 -17.91 16.28
C TYR A 263 -3.91 -16.81 15.45
N SER A 264 -3.18 -15.79 14.99
CA SER A 264 -3.79 -14.75 14.17
C SER A 264 -4.10 -15.26 12.76
N ASP A 265 -5.22 -14.79 12.20
CA ASP A 265 -5.54 -15.03 10.81
C ASP A 265 -4.48 -14.40 9.88
N GLY A 266 -4.00 -15.15 8.92
CA GLY A 266 -3.02 -14.69 7.93
C GLY A 266 -1.79 -15.59 7.87
N PHE A 267 -0.65 -15.04 7.47
CA PHE A 267 0.61 -15.78 7.28
C PHE A 267 0.50 -17.04 6.40
N ARG A 268 -0.54 -17.13 5.57
CA ARG A 268 -0.73 -18.26 4.63
C ARG A 268 0.14 -18.04 3.40
N ILE A 269 1.44 -18.18 3.59
CA ILE A 269 2.44 -18.11 2.55
C ILE A 269 2.50 -19.50 1.93
N GLY A 270 2.10 -19.68 0.68
CA GLY A 270 2.40 -20.94 0.00
C GLY A 270 1.23 -21.84 -0.38
N THR A 271 0.01 -21.31 -0.48
CA THR A 271 -0.97 -22.02 -1.30
C THR A 271 -0.46 -22.04 -2.75
N PHE A 272 -0.43 -23.21 -3.37
CA PHE A 272 0.07 -23.41 -4.73
C PHE A 272 -0.50 -22.39 -5.73
N THR A 273 -1.81 -22.13 -5.66
CA THR A 273 -2.51 -21.14 -6.49
C THR A 273 -1.95 -19.72 -6.33
N ASN A 274 -1.73 -19.26 -5.09
CA ASN A 274 -1.18 -17.92 -4.86
C ASN A 274 0.28 -17.82 -5.31
N ALA A 275 1.08 -18.88 -5.10
CA ALA A 275 2.47 -18.91 -5.51
C ALA A 275 2.58 -18.90 -7.05
N PHE A 276 1.74 -19.66 -7.75
CA PHE A 276 1.68 -19.70 -9.21
C PHE A 276 1.24 -18.35 -9.79
N LEU A 277 0.11 -17.80 -9.33
CA LEU A 277 -0.39 -16.50 -9.79
C LEU A 277 0.61 -15.38 -9.56
N LYS A 278 1.23 -15.34 -8.37
CA LYS A 278 2.27 -14.36 -8.08
C LYS A 278 3.45 -14.50 -9.04
N ARG A 279 3.92 -15.73 -9.27
CA ARG A 279 5.03 -15.98 -10.19
C ARG A 279 4.71 -15.54 -11.62
N SER A 280 3.49 -15.80 -12.06
CA SER A 280 3.02 -15.36 -13.38
C SER A 280 3.04 -13.83 -13.51
N ILE A 281 2.53 -13.12 -12.48
CA ILE A 281 2.56 -11.65 -12.44
C ILE A 281 3.99 -11.14 -12.41
N ASP A 282 4.88 -11.72 -11.60
CA ASP A 282 6.29 -11.36 -11.54
C ASP A 282 6.96 -11.46 -12.91
N ILE A 283 6.71 -12.54 -13.66
CA ILE A 283 7.26 -12.76 -15.00
C ILE A 283 6.68 -11.75 -15.99
N VAL A 284 5.33 -11.62 -16.04
CA VAL A 284 4.67 -10.70 -16.98
C VAL A 284 5.10 -9.25 -16.74
N ALA A 285 5.08 -8.79 -15.48
CA ALA A 285 5.51 -7.46 -15.11
C ALA A 285 6.99 -7.21 -15.43
N SER A 286 7.84 -8.22 -15.21
CA SER A 286 9.27 -8.16 -15.55
C SER A 286 9.51 -8.03 -17.03
N LEU A 287 8.85 -8.84 -17.85
CA LEU A 287 8.96 -8.79 -19.31
C LEU A 287 8.44 -7.47 -19.87
N ALA A 288 7.28 -7.01 -19.39
CA ALA A 288 6.68 -5.74 -19.78
C ALA A 288 7.60 -4.56 -19.44
N LEU A 289 8.13 -4.52 -18.19
CA LEU A 289 9.06 -3.48 -17.77
C LEU A 289 10.34 -3.52 -18.57
N THR A 290 10.91 -4.69 -18.84
CA THR A 290 12.13 -4.85 -19.63
C THR A 290 11.91 -4.35 -21.06
N ALA A 291 10.83 -4.76 -21.72
CA ALA A 291 10.52 -4.33 -23.09
C ALA A 291 10.32 -2.81 -23.17
N PHE A 292 9.59 -2.22 -22.22
CA PHE A 292 9.35 -0.77 -22.16
C PHE A 292 10.62 0.02 -21.88
N MET A 293 11.48 -0.49 -20.99
CA MET A 293 12.68 0.21 -20.54
C MET A 293 13.93 -0.09 -21.40
N LEU A 294 13.86 -1.00 -22.36
CA LEU A 294 15.01 -1.43 -23.17
C LEU A 294 15.76 -0.27 -23.86
N PRO A 295 15.09 0.71 -24.51
CA PRO A 295 15.78 1.86 -25.09
C PRO A 295 16.51 2.70 -24.03
N MET A 296 15.88 2.91 -22.89
CA MET A 296 16.44 3.67 -21.78
C MET A 296 17.64 2.94 -21.15
N ILE A 297 17.57 1.62 -20.99
CA ILE A 297 18.68 0.79 -20.52
C ILE A 297 19.91 0.96 -21.40
N ALA A 298 19.75 0.98 -22.74
CA ALA A 298 20.83 1.18 -23.68
C ALA A 298 21.47 2.58 -23.51
N VAL A 299 20.66 3.62 -23.41
CA VAL A 299 21.13 5.00 -23.19
C VAL A 299 21.87 5.12 -21.86
N VAL A 300 21.31 4.60 -20.77
CA VAL A 300 21.93 4.61 -19.43
C VAL A 300 23.26 3.86 -19.44
N ALA A 301 23.33 2.71 -20.14
CA ALA A 301 24.55 1.93 -20.26
C ALA A 301 25.69 2.74 -20.92
N ILE A 302 25.38 3.46 -21.98
CA ILE A 302 26.35 4.36 -22.69
C ILE A 302 26.80 5.47 -21.74
N ILE A 303 25.88 6.16 -21.08
CA ILE A 303 26.18 7.28 -20.20
C ILE A 303 27.07 6.85 -19.02
N ILE A 304 26.79 5.71 -18.36
CA ILE A 304 27.63 5.18 -17.28
C ILE A 304 29.08 4.88 -17.78
N ARG A 305 29.21 4.33 -19.00
CA ARG A 305 30.51 4.00 -19.58
C ARG A 305 31.30 5.24 -19.93
N LEU A 306 30.64 6.30 -20.39
CA LEU A 306 31.28 7.58 -20.72
C LEU A 306 31.73 8.34 -19.47
N GLU A 307 30.96 8.27 -18.37
CA GLU A 307 31.29 8.97 -17.12
C GLU A 307 32.48 8.34 -16.39
N SER A 308 32.55 7.01 -16.34
CA SER A 308 33.59 6.32 -15.57
C SER A 308 33.94 4.94 -16.10
N LYS A 309 35.23 4.60 -16.06
CA LYS A 309 35.75 3.27 -16.43
C LYS A 309 35.29 2.21 -15.43
N GLY A 310 34.97 1.01 -15.94
CA GLY A 310 34.61 -0.14 -15.10
C GLY A 310 33.32 -0.85 -15.55
N PRO A 311 32.82 -1.85 -14.78
CA PRO A 311 31.67 -2.64 -15.15
C PRO A 311 30.38 -1.80 -15.15
N LEU A 312 29.42 -2.14 -16.01
CA LEU A 312 28.11 -1.49 -16.11
C LEU A 312 27.23 -1.82 -14.90
N PHE A 313 27.25 -3.08 -14.51
CA PHE A 313 26.45 -3.58 -13.42
C PHE A 313 27.28 -3.71 -12.14
N TYR A 314 26.62 -3.44 -11.03
CA TYR A 314 27.11 -3.67 -9.69
C TYR A 314 26.32 -4.84 -9.08
N LEU A 315 27.04 -5.85 -8.62
CA LEU A 315 26.46 -7.03 -7.98
C LEU A 315 26.75 -6.96 -6.47
N GLN A 316 25.71 -7.01 -5.67
CA GLN A 316 25.84 -6.95 -4.21
C GLN A 316 25.13 -8.12 -3.53
N GLU A 317 25.81 -8.78 -2.62
CA GLU A 317 25.22 -9.87 -1.86
C GLU A 317 24.12 -9.36 -0.90
N ARG A 318 23.00 -10.06 -0.91
CA ARG A 318 21.80 -9.76 -0.11
C ARG A 318 21.17 -11.04 0.40
N VAL A 319 20.44 -10.93 1.53
CA VAL A 319 19.68 -12.05 2.08
C VAL A 319 18.34 -12.15 1.39
N GLY A 320 18.04 -13.33 0.85
CA GLY A 320 16.82 -13.68 0.16
C GLY A 320 15.87 -14.53 0.96
N GLN A 321 14.99 -15.25 0.25
CA GLN A 321 14.01 -16.14 0.86
C GLN A 321 14.68 -17.27 1.66
N ASN A 322 14.13 -17.57 2.85
CA ASN A 322 14.63 -18.56 3.80
C ASN A 322 16.08 -18.34 4.22
N GLY A 323 16.55 -17.09 4.22
CA GLY A 323 17.90 -16.73 4.63
C GLY A 323 18.99 -17.05 3.59
N ARG A 324 18.65 -17.49 2.37
CA ARG A 324 19.63 -17.79 1.33
C ARG A 324 20.19 -16.51 0.70
N ASN A 325 21.49 -16.38 0.64
CA ASN A 325 22.14 -15.26 0.01
C ASN A 325 22.05 -15.34 -1.51
N PHE A 326 21.89 -14.17 -2.16
CA PHE A 326 21.90 -14.01 -3.60
C PHE A 326 22.53 -12.67 -3.99
N LYS A 327 22.89 -12.49 -5.27
CA LYS A 327 23.48 -11.24 -5.76
C LYS A 327 22.44 -10.38 -6.46
N VAL A 328 22.11 -9.23 -5.86
CA VAL A 328 21.26 -8.21 -6.48
C VAL A 328 22.03 -7.52 -7.59
N CYS A 329 21.42 -7.40 -8.77
CA CYS A 329 21.97 -6.70 -9.92
C CYS A 329 21.45 -5.26 -10.00
N LYS A 330 22.34 -4.27 -10.04
CA LYS A 330 22.00 -2.84 -10.19
C LYS A 330 22.90 -2.18 -11.23
N PHE A 331 22.48 -1.03 -11.76
CA PHE A 331 23.44 -0.18 -12.45
C PHE A 331 24.46 0.40 -11.47
N ARG A 332 25.69 0.53 -11.92
CA ARG A 332 26.73 1.17 -11.12
C ARG A 332 26.43 2.66 -10.97
N THR A 333 26.31 3.12 -9.74
CA THR A 333 26.05 4.52 -9.37
C THR A 333 27.17 5.12 -8.51
N MET A 334 28.16 4.31 -8.12
CA MET A 334 29.31 4.72 -7.33
C MET A 334 30.61 4.46 -8.08
N ARG A 335 31.67 5.12 -7.63
CA ARG A 335 33.04 4.87 -8.11
C ARG A 335 33.45 3.44 -7.80
N THR A 336 34.38 2.89 -8.57
CA THR A 336 34.84 1.50 -8.40
C THR A 336 35.58 1.24 -7.09
N ASP A 337 36.13 2.29 -6.49
CA ASP A 337 36.84 2.28 -5.20
C ASP A 337 35.91 2.55 -3.97
N ALA A 338 34.61 2.67 -4.19
CA ALA A 338 33.67 3.10 -3.15
C ALA A 338 33.60 2.18 -1.90
N GLU A 339 33.95 0.91 -2.03
CA GLU A 339 33.99 -0.09 -0.95
C GLU A 339 35.41 -0.62 -0.66
N ALA A 340 36.45 0.16 -0.98
CA ALA A 340 37.84 -0.28 -0.77
C ALA A 340 38.18 -0.58 0.68
N SER A 341 37.43 -0.01 1.65
CA SER A 341 37.58 -0.31 3.10
C SER A 341 37.08 -1.70 3.51
N GLY A 342 36.34 -2.39 2.65
CA GLY A 342 35.76 -3.72 2.95
C GLY A 342 34.66 -3.74 4.01
N VAL A 343 34.41 -2.63 4.72
CA VAL A 343 33.39 -2.54 5.77
C VAL A 343 32.08 -2.03 5.15
N PRO A 344 30.98 -2.81 5.27
CA PRO A 344 29.67 -2.38 4.80
C PRO A 344 29.17 -1.15 5.54
N GLN A 345 28.84 -0.09 4.81
CA GLN A 345 28.26 1.13 5.37
C GLN A 345 26.92 1.44 4.69
N TRP A 346 25.96 1.96 5.46
CA TRP A 346 24.77 2.57 4.86
C TRP A 346 25.16 3.83 4.10
N ALA A 347 24.54 4.06 2.97
CA ALA A 347 24.83 5.25 2.17
C ALA A 347 24.38 6.51 2.95
N ALA A 348 25.29 7.47 3.09
CA ALA A 348 24.99 8.76 3.72
C ALA A 348 24.18 9.67 2.79
N ILE A 349 23.55 10.69 3.38
CA ILE A 349 22.97 11.80 2.61
C ILE A 349 24.14 12.55 1.96
N ARG A 350 24.14 12.71 0.61
CA ARG A 350 25.22 13.29 -0.18
C ARG A 350 26.55 12.53 -0.06
N ASP A 351 26.48 11.22 -0.22
CA ASP A 351 27.65 10.33 -0.21
C ASP A 351 28.63 10.69 -1.34
N PRO A 352 29.89 11.09 -1.05
CA PRO A 352 30.88 11.54 -2.05
C PRO A 352 31.31 10.43 -3.01
N ARG A 353 31.01 9.17 -2.71
CA ARG A 353 31.33 8.02 -3.57
C ARG A 353 30.39 7.91 -4.76
N ILE A 354 29.26 8.64 -4.75
CA ILE A 354 28.25 8.61 -5.82
C ILE A 354 28.70 9.47 -6.98
N THR A 355 28.64 8.95 -8.22
CA THR A 355 28.92 9.71 -9.44
C THR A 355 27.77 10.70 -9.75
N ARG A 356 28.02 11.69 -10.66
CA ARG A 356 26.98 12.65 -11.02
C ARG A 356 25.78 11.96 -11.68
N VAL A 357 26.04 11.08 -12.65
CA VAL A 357 25.01 10.24 -13.30
C VAL A 357 24.39 9.30 -12.28
N GLY A 358 25.21 8.69 -11.42
CA GLY A 358 24.75 7.82 -10.35
C GLY A 358 23.74 8.49 -9.42
N ASN A 359 23.92 9.77 -9.10
CA ASN A 359 22.98 10.53 -8.30
C ASN A 359 21.61 10.68 -8.99
N PHE A 360 21.60 11.01 -10.29
CA PHE A 360 20.37 11.06 -11.08
C PHE A 360 19.68 9.69 -11.14
N LEU A 361 20.42 8.61 -11.40
CA LEU A 361 19.87 7.25 -11.47
C LEU A 361 19.23 6.83 -10.14
N ARG A 362 19.83 7.19 -9.00
CA ARG A 362 19.27 6.91 -7.66
C ARG A 362 18.02 7.72 -7.36
N MET A 363 17.99 9.01 -7.71
CA MET A 363 16.81 9.84 -7.54
C MET A 363 15.61 9.33 -8.35
N THR A 364 15.85 8.82 -9.54
CA THR A 364 14.83 8.29 -10.45
C THR A 364 14.56 6.79 -10.27
N ARG A 365 15.31 6.10 -9.40
CA ARG A 365 15.26 4.64 -9.21
C ARG A 365 15.60 3.82 -10.45
N ILE A 366 16.15 4.43 -11.46
CA ILE A 366 16.57 3.75 -12.69
C ILE A 366 17.70 2.74 -12.42
N ASP A 367 18.53 3.00 -11.39
CA ASP A 367 19.59 2.08 -10.95
C ASP A 367 19.09 0.71 -10.52
N GLU A 368 17.84 0.60 -10.13
CA GLU A 368 17.24 -0.65 -9.66
C GLU A 368 16.58 -1.49 -10.76
N ILE A 369 16.44 -0.96 -12.00
CA ILE A 369 15.82 -1.67 -13.13
C ILE A 369 16.48 -3.02 -13.42
N PRO A 370 17.81 -3.20 -13.37
CA PRO A 370 18.44 -4.49 -13.63
C PRO A 370 18.06 -5.60 -12.65
N GLN A 371 17.43 -5.29 -11.49
CA GLN A 371 16.90 -6.29 -10.55
C GLN A 371 15.79 -7.15 -11.17
N VAL A 372 15.18 -6.71 -12.29
CA VAL A 372 14.28 -7.53 -13.09
C VAL A 372 14.91 -8.88 -13.45
N ILE A 373 16.21 -8.94 -13.69
CA ILE A 373 16.95 -10.19 -13.93
C ILE A 373 16.85 -11.12 -12.71
N ASN A 374 16.95 -10.58 -11.49
CA ASN A 374 16.79 -11.36 -10.27
C ASN A 374 15.34 -11.87 -10.11
N VAL A 375 14.36 -11.08 -10.52
CA VAL A 375 12.96 -11.52 -10.53
C VAL A 375 12.76 -12.66 -11.53
N LEU A 376 13.28 -12.53 -12.75
CA LEU A 376 13.18 -13.58 -13.77
C LEU A 376 13.89 -14.89 -13.36
N LYS A 377 15.04 -14.79 -12.66
CA LYS A 377 15.74 -15.94 -12.08
C LYS A 377 14.97 -16.58 -10.93
N GLY A 378 14.11 -15.85 -10.24
CA GLY A 378 13.36 -16.31 -9.08
C GLY A 378 14.01 -16.04 -7.72
N ASP A 379 15.13 -15.32 -7.69
CA ASP A 379 15.79 -14.86 -6.44
C ASP A 379 14.93 -13.78 -5.75
N MET A 380 14.23 -12.98 -6.54
CA MET A 380 13.37 -11.88 -6.12
C MET A 380 11.94 -12.02 -6.68
N SER A 381 11.06 -11.21 -6.17
CA SER A 381 9.72 -10.91 -6.68
C SER A 381 9.64 -9.41 -7.02
N PHE A 382 8.62 -8.99 -7.75
CA PHE A 382 8.33 -7.56 -7.92
C PHE A 382 8.02 -6.91 -6.58
N VAL A 383 7.17 -7.56 -5.77
CA VAL A 383 6.73 -7.07 -4.46
C VAL A 383 7.19 -7.98 -3.34
N GLY A 384 7.81 -7.38 -2.33
CA GLY A 384 8.28 -8.08 -1.13
C GLY A 384 9.08 -7.15 -0.21
N PRO A 385 9.54 -7.65 0.93
CA PRO A 385 10.48 -6.93 1.79
C PRO A 385 11.76 -6.57 1.03
N ARG A 386 12.30 -5.36 1.25
CA ARG A 386 13.56 -4.95 0.61
C ARG A 386 14.72 -5.83 1.11
N PRO A 387 15.54 -6.43 0.22
CA PRO A 387 16.63 -7.30 0.66
C PRO A 387 17.75 -6.48 1.30
N GLU A 388 18.23 -6.94 2.47
CA GLU A 388 19.33 -6.32 3.22
C GLU A 388 20.63 -7.11 3.09
N ARG A 389 21.78 -6.46 3.39
CA ARG A 389 23.11 -7.09 3.39
C ARG A 389 23.21 -8.09 4.55
N PRO A 390 23.89 -9.25 4.38
CA PRO A 390 24.03 -10.24 5.44
C PRO A 390 24.56 -9.65 6.75
N PHE A 391 25.56 -8.78 6.67
CA PHE A 391 26.14 -8.08 7.82
C PHE A 391 25.09 -7.32 8.66
N PHE A 392 24.18 -6.59 8.01
CA PHE A 392 23.12 -5.87 8.73
C PHE A 392 22.03 -6.81 9.24
N VAL A 393 21.70 -7.85 8.48
CA VAL A 393 20.69 -8.84 8.89
C VAL A 393 21.11 -9.53 10.18
N GLU A 394 22.39 -9.88 10.32
CA GLU A 394 22.90 -10.52 11.53
C GLU A 394 22.79 -9.62 12.76
N SER A 395 23.18 -8.35 12.64
CA SER A 395 23.05 -7.37 13.73
C SER A 395 21.57 -7.10 14.06
N LEU A 396 20.75 -6.80 13.06
CA LEU A 396 19.35 -6.46 13.28
C LEU A 396 18.52 -7.62 13.83
N SER A 397 18.90 -8.86 13.53
CA SER A 397 18.23 -10.05 14.07
C SER A 397 18.50 -10.27 15.56
N ARG A 398 19.64 -9.75 16.08
CA ARG A 398 19.92 -9.75 17.53
C ARG A 398 19.10 -8.70 18.27
N ASP A 399 18.93 -7.51 17.64
CA ASP A 399 18.36 -6.34 18.31
C ASP A 399 16.82 -6.21 18.13
N ILE A 400 16.27 -6.87 17.11
CA ILE A 400 14.85 -6.75 16.76
C ILE A 400 14.20 -8.14 16.76
N PRO A 401 13.27 -8.40 17.69
CA PRO A 401 12.51 -9.65 17.69
C PRO A 401 11.77 -9.86 16.36
N PHE A 402 11.69 -11.11 15.92
CA PHE A 402 11.01 -11.53 14.68
C PHE A 402 11.61 -10.96 13.37
N TYR A 403 12.83 -10.37 13.40
CA TYR A 403 13.45 -9.82 12.21
C TYR A 403 13.61 -10.86 11.09
N GLY A 404 13.94 -12.09 11.44
CA GLY A 404 14.09 -13.21 10.51
C GLY A 404 12.81 -13.58 9.73
N GLU A 405 11.62 -13.28 10.29
CA GLU A 405 10.35 -13.65 9.67
C GLU A 405 10.10 -12.92 8.34
N ARG A 406 10.76 -11.80 8.11
CA ARG A 406 10.70 -11.08 6.84
C ARG A 406 11.26 -11.88 5.66
N HIS A 407 12.11 -12.86 5.92
CA HIS A 407 12.71 -13.73 4.92
C HIS A 407 11.84 -14.94 4.54
N ARG A 408 10.63 -15.09 5.09
CA ARG A 408 9.70 -16.15 4.71
C ARG A 408 9.17 -16.02 3.29
N VAL A 409 9.21 -14.83 2.73
CA VAL A 409 8.83 -14.53 1.35
C VAL A 409 10.03 -14.09 0.54
N ARG A 410 9.91 -14.11 -0.80
CA ARG A 410 10.95 -13.54 -1.67
C ARG A 410 11.06 -12.05 -1.44
N PRO A 411 12.28 -11.50 -1.39
CA PRO A 411 12.49 -10.06 -1.35
C PRO A 411 11.96 -9.40 -2.63
N GLY A 412 11.57 -8.12 -2.51
CA GLY A 412 10.95 -7.35 -3.59
C GLY A 412 11.82 -6.22 -4.11
N ILE A 413 11.59 -5.82 -5.37
CA ILE A 413 12.06 -4.55 -5.93
C ILE A 413 11.36 -3.41 -5.19
N THR A 414 10.05 -3.54 -5.02
CA THR A 414 9.22 -2.67 -4.18
C THR A 414 8.55 -3.46 -3.06
N GLY A 415 7.98 -2.76 -2.07
CA GLY A 415 7.30 -3.40 -0.96
C GLY A 415 6.49 -2.43 -0.10
N TRP A 416 5.62 -2.98 0.74
CA TRP A 416 4.73 -2.20 1.59
C TRP A 416 5.47 -1.22 2.52
N ALA A 417 6.61 -1.66 3.09
CA ALA A 417 7.48 -0.79 3.87
C ALA A 417 8.07 0.36 3.04
N GLN A 418 8.46 0.10 1.77
CA GLN A 418 9.12 1.09 0.92
C GLN A 418 8.20 2.24 0.51
N ILE A 419 6.89 1.99 0.37
CA ILE A 419 5.91 3.02 0.01
C ILE A 419 5.34 3.78 1.21
N ASN A 420 5.40 3.19 2.43
CA ASN A 420 4.79 3.78 3.63
C ASN A 420 5.80 4.36 4.62
N TYR A 421 7.09 4.04 4.49
CA TYR A 421 8.12 4.52 5.41
C TYR A 421 9.30 5.12 4.65
N PRO A 422 9.77 6.30 5.04
CA PRO A 422 10.91 6.95 4.39
C PRO A 422 12.20 6.14 4.61
N TYR A 423 13.19 6.45 3.80
CA TYR A 423 14.50 5.84 3.98
C TYR A 423 15.13 6.30 5.31
N GLY A 424 15.54 5.34 6.12
CA GLY A 424 16.26 5.56 7.37
C GLY A 424 17.30 4.45 7.59
N ALA A 425 18.32 4.72 8.40
CA ALA A 425 19.50 3.88 8.61
C ALA A 425 19.75 3.58 10.11
N SER A 426 18.73 3.73 10.96
CA SER A 426 18.77 3.40 12.39
C SER A 426 18.10 2.05 12.69
N ILE A 427 18.32 1.52 13.89
CA ILE A 427 17.63 0.32 14.39
C ILE A 427 16.12 0.59 14.50
N GLU A 428 15.73 1.78 14.91
CA GLU A 428 14.33 2.20 14.98
C GLU A 428 13.68 2.22 13.61
N ASP A 429 14.38 2.70 12.58
CA ASP A 429 13.90 2.67 11.19
C ASP A 429 13.75 1.23 10.70
N ALA A 430 14.70 0.35 11.03
CA ALA A 430 14.63 -1.07 10.69
C ALA A 430 13.43 -1.75 11.37
N ARG A 431 13.17 -1.42 12.65
CA ARG A 431 11.99 -1.90 13.40
C ARG A 431 10.69 -1.39 12.79
N ALA A 432 10.63 -0.12 12.43
CA ALA A 432 9.46 0.47 11.78
C ALA A 432 9.19 -0.19 10.42
N LYS A 433 10.22 -0.40 9.59
CA LYS A 433 10.10 -1.12 8.31
C LYS A 433 9.64 -2.56 8.50
N LEU A 434 10.18 -3.27 9.49
CA LEU A 434 9.76 -4.64 9.82
C LEU A 434 8.26 -4.71 10.15
N SER A 435 7.71 -3.70 10.85
CA SER A 435 6.28 -3.67 11.17
C SER A 435 5.39 -3.66 9.93
N TYR A 436 5.81 -2.99 8.86
CA TYR A 436 5.15 -3.00 7.55
C TYR A 436 5.43 -4.28 6.76
N ASP A 437 6.67 -4.80 6.81
CA ASP A 437 7.04 -6.04 6.14
C ASP A 437 6.22 -7.23 6.69
N LEU A 438 6.08 -7.34 8.02
CA LEU A 438 5.27 -8.40 8.63
C LEU A 438 3.77 -8.23 8.35
N TYR A 439 3.27 -6.98 8.25
CA TYR A 439 1.90 -6.73 7.80
C TYR A 439 1.69 -7.24 6.38
N TYR A 440 2.62 -6.96 5.47
CA TYR A 440 2.59 -7.47 4.10
C TYR A 440 2.57 -9.00 4.08
N ILE A 441 3.48 -9.64 4.82
CA ILE A 441 3.59 -11.10 4.89
C ILE A 441 2.31 -11.74 5.44
N LYS A 442 1.73 -11.15 6.50
CA LYS A 442 0.47 -11.61 7.08
C LYS A 442 -0.70 -11.53 6.11
N ASN A 443 -0.77 -10.44 5.36
CA ASN A 443 -1.88 -10.13 4.45
C ASN A 443 -1.56 -10.42 2.98
N TYR A 444 -0.52 -11.23 2.73
CA TYR A 444 -0.02 -11.60 1.43
C TYR A 444 -1.12 -12.06 0.47
N SER A 445 -1.27 -11.36 -0.66
CA SER A 445 -2.20 -11.69 -1.74
C SER A 445 -1.77 -11.02 -3.05
N VAL A 446 -2.17 -11.61 -4.17
CA VAL A 446 -1.91 -11.08 -5.51
C VAL A 446 -2.49 -9.69 -5.70
N LEU A 447 -3.70 -9.44 -5.21
CA LEU A 447 -4.32 -8.12 -5.28
C LEU A 447 -3.51 -7.08 -4.50
N PHE A 448 -2.99 -7.44 -3.34
CA PHE A 448 -2.16 -6.54 -2.54
C PHE A 448 -0.85 -6.21 -3.26
N ASP A 449 -0.26 -7.17 -3.99
CA ASP A 449 0.91 -6.92 -4.82
C ASP A 449 0.60 -5.92 -5.94
N ILE A 450 -0.51 -6.08 -6.65
CA ILE A 450 -0.94 -5.13 -7.70
C ILE A 450 -1.09 -3.74 -7.11
N LEU A 451 -1.75 -3.60 -5.96
CA LEU A 451 -1.90 -2.31 -5.29
C LEU A 451 -0.56 -1.67 -4.92
N ILE A 452 0.41 -2.47 -4.44
CA ILE A 452 1.75 -1.99 -4.10
C ILE A 452 2.51 -1.54 -5.36
N ILE A 453 2.44 -2.28 -6.47
CA ILE A 453 3.07 -1.91 -7.74
C ILE A 453 2.54 -0.55 -8.22
N LEU A 454 1.21 -0.38 -8.22
CA LEU A 454 0.57 0.86 -8.64
C LEU A 454 0.91 2.03 -7.70
N ALA A 455 0.88 1.80 -6.38
CA ALA A 455 1.29 2.81 -5.41
C ALA A 455 2.77 3.20 -5.55
N THR A 456 3.63 2.25 -5.96
CA THR A 456 5.05 2.51 -6.26
C THR A 456 5.20 3.42 -7.48
N ALA A 457 4.47 3.14 -8.56
CA ALA A 457 4.48 3.99 -9.76
C ALA A 457 4.06 5.42 -9.40
N HIS A 458 3.01 5.57 -8.60
CA HIS A 458 2.57 6.88 -8.10
C HIS A 458 3.63 7.58 -7.22
N ALA A 459 4.29 6.84 -6.31
CA ALA A 459 5.33 7.41 -5.44
C ALA A 459 6.55 7.90 -6.25
N ILE A 460 6.93 7.17 -7.30
CA ILE A 460 8.02 7.56 -8.21
C ILE A 460 7.66 8.83 -8.97
N LEU A 461 6.44 8.91 -9.56
CA LEU A 461 5.98 10.05 -10.34
C LEU A 461 5.87 11.33 -9.51
N LEU A 462 5.48 11.24 -8.24
CA LEU A 462 5.41 12.39 -7.32
C LEU A 462 6.73 12.68 -6.59
N ASN A 463 7.80 11.98 -6.92
CA ASN A 463 9.13 12.11 -6.29
C ASN A 463 9.11 11.99 -4.75
N LYS A 464 8.17 11.20 -4.19
CA LYS A 464 8.02 11.00 -2.74
C LYS A 464 8.95 9.95 -2.15
N GLY A 465 9.73 9.26 -2.96
CA GLY A 465 10.59 8.13 -2.56
C GLY A 465 12.07 8.28 -2.91
N GLY A 466 12.48 9.37 -3.57
CA GLY A 466 13.88 9.66 -3.87
C GLY A 466 14.60 10.30 -2.68
N ARG A 467 15.89 9.95 -2.50
CA ARG A 467 16.81 10.67 -1.61
C ARG A 467 17.30 11.94 -2.28
#